data_ede9945639cb95ffe1c92a829d04bd3f
#
_entry.id   ede9945639cb95ffe1c92a829d04bd3f
#
_cell.length_a   1.000
_cell.length_b   1.000
_cell.length_c   1.000
_cell.angle_alpha   90.00
_cell.angle_beta   90.00
_cell.angle_gamma   90.00
#
_symmetry.space_group_name_H-M   'P 1'
#
loop_
_entity.id
_entity.type
_entity.pdbx_description
1 polymer ?
#
loop_
_entity_poly.entity_id
_entity_poly.type
_entity_poly.pdbx_seq_one_letter_code
_entity_poly.pdbx_strand_id
1 'polypeptide(L)'
;MIETLELNDETWKVILMRRTWTIIGVRNVPSSFKWYQSLFGQAETPPGHDYFGQVLDSDGTVLLCLHKWGVEEHPSLTSAHPVKPGNGLLLFLRVDDFDMALPRARSLVNRLEEEPHMNENTDTMEFSLRDLDGYYVTISSLNSA
;
A
#
# COMPACT_ATOMS: atom_id res chain seq x y z
N MET A 1 -23.23 13.35 -0.80
CA MET A 1 -23.95 12.54 -0.35
C MET A 1 -24.65 11.83 -1.36
N ILE A 2 -25.19 10.84 -1.16
CA ILE A 2 -25.69 10.11 -2.08
C ILE A 2 -26.99 10.25 -2.32
N GLU A 3 -27.48 11.16 -2.49
CA GLU A 3 -28.70 11.34 -2.60
C GLU A 3 -29.26 10.63 -3.58
N THR A 4 -28.82 10.37 -4.39
CA THR A 4 -29.35 9.81 -5.43
C THR A 4 -30.09 8.74 -5.11
N LEU A 5 -30.25 8.52 -4.08
CA LEU A 5 -30.75 7.49 -3.76
C LEU A 5 -32.04 7.26 -4.00
N GLU A 6 -32.57 7.48 -5.01
CA GLU A 6 -33.68 7.17 -5.32
C GLU A 6 -33.52 5.79 -5.69
N LEU A 7 -33.01 4.94 -5.08
CA LEU A 7 -32.79 3.63 -5.42
C LEU A 7 -34.01 2.86 -5.13
N ASN A 8 -34.41 1.94 -5.92
CA ASN A 8 -35.56 1.10 -5.62
C ASN A 8 -35.06 0.05 -4.63
N ASP A 9 -35.92 -0.73 -4.06
CA ASP A 9 -35.56 -1.72 -3.08
C ASP A 9 -34.56 -2.72 -3.58
N GLU A 10 -34.59 -3.11 -4.80
CA GLU A 10 -33.66 -4.08 -5.28
C GLU A 10 -32.30 -3.51 -5.50
N THR A 11 -32.23 -2.26 -5.86
CA THR A 11 -30.94 -1.64 -6.10
C THR A 11 -30.15 -1.53 -4.83
N TRP A 12 -30.72 -1.07 -3.75
CA TRP A 12 -29.91 -0.87 -2.56
C TRP A 12 -29.57 -2.21 -1.91
N LYS A 13 -30.33 -3.26 -2.19
CA LYS A 13 -30.03 -4.55 -1.63
C LYS A 13 -28.75 -5.12 -2.19
N VAL A 14 -28.34 -4.71 -3.37
CA VAL A 14 -27.12 -5.25 -3.94
C VAL A 14 -25.93 -4.35 -3.74
N ILE A 15 -26.07 -3.26 -2.99
CA ILE A 15 -24.94 -2.42 -2.75
C ILE A 15 -24.21 -3.01 -1.55
N LEU A 16 -23.32 -3.93 -1.82
CA LEU A 16 -22.53 -4.56 -0.79
C LEU A 16 -21.08 -4.16 -0.98
N MET A 17 -20.37 -4.00 0.10
CA MET A 17 -18.99 -3.65 0.03
C MET A 17 -18.13 -4.70 0.69
N ARG A 18 -16.98 -4.94 0.12
CA ARG A 18 -15.98 -5.82 0.68
C ARG A 18 -14.69 -5.03 0.75
N ARG A 19 -14.00 -5.13 1.85
CA ARG A 19 -12.75 -4.43 2.04
C ARG A 19 -11.76 -5.36 2.71
N THR A 20 -10.49 -5.20 2.40
CA THR A 20 -9.46 -5.95 3.08
C THR A 20 -8.45 -4.96 3.60
N TRP A 21 -7.81 -5.32 4.70
CA TRP A 21 -6.69 -4.55 5.21
C TRP A 21 -5.47 -5.45 5.10
N THR A 22 -4.49 -5.02 4.33
CA THR A 22 -3.22 -5.73 4.27
C THR A 22 -2.37 -5.18 5.40
N ILE A 23 -1.98 -6.05 6.33
CA ILE A 23 -1.21 -5.64 7.51
C ILE A 23 0.15 -6.29 7.42
N ILE A 24 1.21 -5.49 7.41
CA ILE A 24 2.56 -6.02 7.33
C ILE A 24 3.32 -5.69 8.60
N GLY A 25 4.21 -6.58 8.99
CA GLY A 25 5.07 -6.36 10.14
C GLY A 25 6.26 -5.53 9.75
N VAL A 26 6.54 -4.46 10.49
CA VAL A 26 7.66 -3.58 10.21
C VAL A 26 8.44 -3.32 11.50
N ARG A 27 9.70 -2.95 11.36
CA ARG A 27 10.52 -2.71 12.54
C ARG A 27 10.23 -1.37 13.18
N ASN A 28 9.89 -0.36 12.39
CA ASN A 28 9.67 0.98 12.90
C ASN A 28 8.49 1.59 12.17
N VAL A 29 7.34 1.64 12.83
CA VAL A 29 6.10 2.12 12.21
C VAL A 29 6.20 3.57 11.74
N PRO A 30 6.73 4.52 12.55
CA PRO A 30 6.83 5.89 12.07
C PRO A 30 7.70 6.04 10.82
N SER A 31 8.82 5.33 10.74
CA SER A 31 9.70 5.41 9.58
C SER A 31 9.04 4.83 8.34
N SER A 32 8.37 3.69 8.47
CA SER A 32 7.68 3.07 7.35
C SER A 32 6.47 3.90 6.92
N PHE A 33 5.78 4.52 7.87
CA PHE A 33 4.63 5.36 7.57
C PHE A 33 5.07 6.55 6.70
N LYS A 34 6.18 7.19 7.08
CA LYS A 34 6.71 8.30 6.32
C LYS A 34 7.16 7.84 4.94
N TRP A 35 7.77 6.68 4.85
CA TRP A 35 8.26 6.13 3.59
C TRP A 35 7.11 5.94 2.59
N TYR A 36 6.00 5.35 3.05
CA TYR A 36 4.87 5.12 2.17
C TYR A 36 4.16 6.44 1.81
N GLN A 37 4.08 7.39 2.74
CA GLN A 37 3.53 8.70 2.42
C GLN A 37 4.38 9.38 1.35
N SER A 38 5.69 9.27 1.42
CA SER A 38 6.57 9.86 0.43
C SER A 38 6.37 9.20 -0.93
N LEU A 39 6.24 7.88 -0.95
CA LEU A 39 6.03 7.14 -2.18
C LEU A 39 4.74 7.59 -2.86
N PHE A 40 3.68 7.82 -2.09
CA PHE A 40 2.40 8.23 -2.62
C PHE A 40 2.28 9.75 -2.80
N GLY A 41 3.31 10.51 -2.47
CA GLY A 41 3.26 11.97 -2.61
C GLY A 41 2.33 12.63 -1.60
N GLN A 42 2.14 12.00 -0.45
CA GLN A 42 1.27 12.55 0.59
C GLN A 42 2.06 13.43 1.55
N ALA A 43 1.38 14.36 2.20
CA ALA A 43 2.03 15.17 3.21
C ALA A 43 2.45 14.30 4.37
N GLU A 44 3.58 14.62 4.99
CA GLU A 44 4.06 13.82 6.09
C GLU A 44 3.27 14.11 7.33
N THR A 45 2.68 13.08 7.92
CA THR A 45 1.95 13.17 9.19
C THR A 45 2.36 11.98 10.02
N PRO A 46 2.20 12.03 11.34
CA PRO A 46 2.57 10.88 12.17
C PRO A 46 1.52 9.80 12.11
N PRO A 47 1.88 8.55 12.38
CA PRO A 47 0.88 7.49 12.48
C PRO A 47 0.09 7.64 13.77
N GLY A 48 -1.03 6.93 13.87
CA GLY A 48 -1.86 7.01 15.05
C GLY A 48 -1.17 6.51 16.31
N HIS A 49 -0.30 5.51 16.17
CA HIS A 49 0.44 4.94 17.29
C HIS A 49 1.85 4.56 16.84
N ASP A 50 2.75 4.40 17.79
CA ASP A 50 4.12 3.98 17.45
C ASP A 50 4.14 2.53 17.00
N TYR A 51 3.11 1.77 17.32
CA TYR A 51 3.09 0.33 17.00
C TYR A 51 2.09 -0.01 15.91
N PHE A 52 1.29 0.93 15.45
CA PHE A 52 0.31 0.66 14.39
C PHE A 52 -0.05 1.94 13.65
N GLY A 53 -0.06 1.88 12.33
CA GLY A 53 -0.46 3.01 11.52
C GLY A 53 -1.17 2.54 10.28
N GLN A 54 -2.07 3.37 9.77
CA GLN A 54 -2.79 3.06 8.54
C GLN A 54 -2.46 4.12 7.51
N VAL A 55 -1.91 3.71 6.38
CA VAL A 55 -1.66 4.60 5.27
C VAL A 55 -2.96 4.70 4.50
N LEU A 56 -3.51 5.90 4.40
CA LEU A 56 -4.83 6.12 3.81
C LEU A 56 -4.73 6.84 2.49
N ASP A 57 -5.67 6.56 1.61
CA ASP A 57 -5.81 7.31 0.38
C ASP A 57 -6.54 8.61 0.71
N SER A 58 -6.66 9.50 -0.27
CA SER A 58 -7.26 10.82 -0.05
C SER A 58 -8.72 10.74 0.36
N ASP A 59 -9.41 9.66 0.00
CA ASP A 59 -10.80 9.49 0.37
C ASP A 59 -10.98 8.70 1.66
N GLY A 60 -9.88 8.42 2.38
CA GLY A 60 -9.94 7.67 3.62
C GLY A 60 -9.86 6.16 3.47
N THR A 61 -9.77 5.66 2.25
CA THR A 61 -9.64 4.21 2.05
C THR A 61 -8.28 3.77 2.57
N VAL A 62 -8.25 2.66 3.29
CA VAL A 62 -7.00 2.12 3.82
C VAL A 62 -6.22 1.48 2.69
N LEU A 63 -4.98 1.94 2.47
CA LEU A 63 -4.12 1.37 1.46
C LEU A 63 -3.24 0.28 2.06
N LEU A 64 -2.81 0.43 3.31
CA LEU A 64 -1.89 -0.49 3.92
C LEU A 64 -1.86 -0.23 5.42
N CYS A 65 -1.75 -1.27 6.22
CA CYS A 65 -1.58 -1.14 7.66
C CYS A 65 -0.18 -1.59 8.04
N LEU A 66 0.46 -0.84 8.92
CA LEU A 66 1.80 -1.13 9.39
C LEU A 66 1.72 -1.50 10.86
N HIS A 67 2.29 -2.64 11.23
CA HIS A 67 2.20 -3.15 12.59
C HIS A 67 3.60 -3.49 13.07
N LYS A 68 3.96 -3.02 14.25
CA LYS A 68 5.29 -3.31 14.76
C LYS A 68 5.38 -4.78 15.14
N TRP A 69 6.49 -5.43 14.80
CA TRP A 69 6.69 -6.80 15.19
C TRP A 69 6.64 -6.94 16.70
N GLY A 70 5.99 -7.98 17.17
CA GLY A 70 6.04 -8.37 18.58
C GLY A 70 5.17 -7.59 19.54
N VAL A 71 4.41 -6.61 19.08
CA VAL A 71 3.66 -5.77 19.98
C VAL A 71 2.27 -6.29 20.30
N GLU A 72 1.62 -6.94 19.41
CA GLU A 72 0.27 -7.43 19.66
C GLU A 72 0.24 -8.93 19.63
N GLU A 73 -0.92 -9.50 19.90
CA GLU A 73 -1.00 -10.92 19.95
C GLU A 73 -1.42 -11.55 18.64
N HIS A 74 -0.92 -11.08 17.55
CA HIS A 74 -1.18 -11.70 16.26
C HIS A 74 -0.05 -12.69 15.97
N PRO A 75 -0.34 -13.97 15.92
CA PRO A 75 0.75 -14.97 15.80
C PRO A 75 1.68 -14.73 14.63
N SER A 76 1.17 -14.25 13.50
CA SER A 76 2.01 -14.01 12.34
C SER A 76 2.88 -12.77 12.48
N LEU A 77 2.66 -11.95 13.51
CA LEU A 77 3.41 -10.72 13.70
C LEU A 77 4.20 -10.71 15.01
N THR A 78 4.44 -11.88 15.61
CA THR A 78 5.14 -11.91 16.89
C THR A 78 6.64 -11.77 16.74
N SER A 79 7.21 -12.14 15.61
CA SER A 79 8.65 -12.06 15.44
C SER A 79 9.01 -12.03 13.97
N ALA A 80 10.03 -11.27 13.63
CA ALA A 80 10.52 -11.22 12.27
C ALA A 80 11.48 -12.39 12.02
N HIS A 81 11.89 -13.13 13.05
CA HIS A 81 12.83 -14.24 12.91
C HIS A 81 12.12 -15.56 13.09
N PRO A 82 12.63 -16.58 12.46
CA PRO A 82 13.77 -16.67 11.55
C PRO A 82 13.36 -16.53 10.09
N VAL A 83 12.09 -16.28 9.80
CA VAL A 83 11.66 -16.22 8.42
C VAL A 83 11.93 -14.87 7.80
N LYS A 84 12.03 -14.83 6.45
CA LYS A 84 12.25 -13.63 5.73
C LYS A 84 10.92 -12.92 5.55
N PRO A 85 10.73 -11.74 6.07
CA PRO A 85 9.44 -11.06 5.97
C PRO A 85 9.08 -10.81 4.51
N GLY A 86 7.81 -10.97 4.19
CA GLY A 86 7.33 -10.67 2.86
C GLY A 86 7.55 -11.73 1.82
N ASN A 87 8.17 -12.84 2.17
CA ASN A 87 8.38 -13.89 1.20
C ASN A 87 7.01 -14.48 0.87
N GLY A 88 6.63 -14.43 -0.37
CA GLY A 88 5.29 -14.87 -0.77
C GLY A 88 4.28 -13.74 -0.81
N LEU A 89 4.69 -12.48 -0.52
CA LEU A 89 3.80 -11.35 -0.54
C LEU A 89 4.30 -10.34 -1.57
N LEU A 90 3.40 -9.81 -2.38
CA LEU A 90 3.69 -8.74 -3.29
C LEU A 90 2.71 -7.62 -2.99
N LEU A 91 3.22 -6.44 -2.67
CA LEU A 91 2.37 -5.28 -2.47
C LEU A 91 2.23 -4.60 -3.83
N PHE A 92 1.07 -4.78 -4.47
CA PHE A 92 0.85 -4.29 -5.81
C PHE A 92 -0.07 -3.08 -5.69
N LEU A 93 0.50 -1.88 -5.87
CA LEU A 93 -0.21 -0.65 -5.59
C LEU A 93 -0.45 0.08 -6.91
N ARG A 94 -1.70 0.38 -7.19
CA ARG A 94 -2.07 0.99 -8.46
C ARG A 94 -2.36 2.46 -8.25
N VAL A 95 -1.78 3.32 -9.08
CA VAL A 95 -1.86 4.76 -8.92
C VAL A 95 -2.27 5.43 -10.23
N ASP A 96 -2.89 6.59 -10.16
CA ASP A 96 -3.28 7.32 -11.35
C ASP A 96 -2.23 8.37 -11.71
N ASP A 97 -1.17 8.54 -10.91
CA ASP A 97 -0.11 9.48 -11.19
C ASP A 97 1.22 8.76 -11.38
N PHE A 98 1.22 7.71 -12.17
CA PHE A 98 2.39 6.85 -12.36
C PHE A 98 3.65 7.64 -12.72
N ASP A 99 3.54 8.63 -13.60
CA ASP A 99 4.71 9.38 -14.02
C ASP A 99 5.30 10.20 -12.88
N MET A 100 4.50 10.62 -11.92
CA MET A 100 5.00 11.35 -10.77
C MET A 100 5.48 10.41 -9.68
N ALA A 101 4.94 9.20 -9.62
CA ALA A 101 5.34 8.22 -8.63
C ALA A 101 6.78 7.74 -8.88
N LEU A 102 7.21 7.69 -10.13
CA LEU A 102 8.53 7.18 -10.45
C LEU A 102 9.65 8.01 -9.82
N PRO A 103 9.69 9.35 -9.99
CA PRO A 103 10.75 10.11 -9.34
C PRO A 103 10.67 10.06 -7.81
N ARG A 104 9.47 9.95 -7.24
CA ARG A 104 9.36 9.82 -5.80
C ARG A 104 9.99 8.50 -5.35
N ALA A 105 9.70 7.42 -6.06
CA ALA A 105 10.27 6.12 -5.73
C ALA A 105 11.78 6.14 -5.84
N ARG A 106 12.31 6.77 -6.91
CA ARG A 106 13.75 6.80 -7.09
C ARG A 106 14.45 7.56 -5.97
N SER A 107 13.77 8.50 -5.32
CA SER A 107 14.39 9.24 -4.22
C SER A 107 14.36 8.44 -2.92
N LEU A 108 13.60 7.36 -2.85
CA LEU A 108 13.48 6.57 -1.62
C LEU A 108 14.42 5.38 -1.57
N VAL A 109 14.97 4.98 -2.70
CA VAL A 109 15.85 3.80 -2.77
C VAL A 109 17.08 4.12 -3.58
N ASN A 110 18.12 3.32 -3.42
CA ASN A 110 19.33 3.50 -4.20
C ASN A 110 19.10 3.00 -5.62
N ARG A 111 18.27 1.98 -5.79
CA ARG A 111 18.05 1.37 -7.09
C ARG A 111 16.71 0.68 -7.08
N LEU A 112 15.98 0.78 -8.18
CA LEU A 112 14.72 0.05 -8.32
C LEU A 112 15.02 -1.43 -8.56
N GLU A 113 14.09 -2.28 -8.13
CA GLU A 113 14.20 -3.71 -8.38
C GLU A 113 13.87 -3.98 -9.85
N GLU A 114 12.89 -3.28 -10.40
CA GLU A 114 12.57 -3.37 -11.81
C GLU A 114 12.29 -1.98 -12.33
N GLU A 115 12.92 -1.64 -13.45
CA GLU A 115 12.70 -0.36 -14.10
C GLU A 115 11.33 -0.34 -14.77
N PRO A 116 10.81 0.84 -15.10
CA PRO A 116 9.48 0.91 -15.72
C PRO A 116 9.38 0.08 -16.97
N HIS A 117 8.33 -0.69 -17.08
CA HIS A 117 8.10 -1.54 -18.23
C HIS A 117 6.60 -1.83 -18.35
N MET A 118 6.19 -2.28 -19.54
CA MET A 118 4.80 -2.62 -19.77
C MET A 118 4.55 -4.04 -19.32
N ASN A 119 3.51 -4.24 -18.51
CA ASN A 119 3.09 -5.58 -18.13
C ASN A 119 2.07 -5.99 -19.17
N GLU A 120 2.43 -6.97 -20.01
CA GLU A 120 1.56 -7.35 -21.10
C GLU A 120 0.30 -8.08 -20.66
N ASN A 121 0.27 -8.62 -19.46
CA ASN A 121 -0.91 -9.31 -18.98
C ASN A 121 -2.00 -8.30 -18.58
N THR A 122 -1.62 -7.11 -18.11
CA THR A 122 -2.57 -6.12 -17.66
C THR A 122 -2.60 -4.89 -18.56
N ASP A 123 -1.62 -4.78 -19.47
CA ASP A 123 -1.51 -3.64 -20.39
C ASP A 123 -1.33 -2.36 -19.60
N THR A 124 -0.59 -2.40 -18.53
CA THR A 124 -0.30 -1.23 -17.70
C THR A 124 1.20 -1.16 -17.45
N MET A 125 1.69 0.05 -17.22
CA MET A 125 3.10 0.26 -16.90
C MET A 125 3.33 -0.02 -15.44
N GLU A 126 4.50 -0.54 -15.08
CA GLU A 126 4.83 -0.78 -13.69
C GLU A 126 6.32 -0.72 -13.44
N PHE A 127 6.72 -0.47 -12.21
CA PHE A 127 8.10 -0.59 -11.75
C PHE A 127 8.06 -1.13 -10.33
N SER A 128 9.20 -1.59 -9.81
CA SER A 128 9.22 -2.24 -8.49
C SER A 128 10.40 -1.79 -7.64
N LEU A 129 10.22 -1.80 -6.35
CA LEU A 129 11.25 -1.41 -5.39
C LEU A 129 11.03 -2.15 -4.07
N ARG A 130 12.01 -2.09 -3.18
CA ARG A 130 11.89 -2.68 -1.85
C ARG A 130 11.66 -1.58 -0.84
N ASP A 131 10.80 -1.86 0.14
CA ASP A 131 10.58 -0.89 1.22
C ASP A 131 11.66 -1.04 2.29
N LEU A 132 11.52 -0.29 3.38
CA LEU A 132 12.53 -0.28 4.43
C LEU A 132 12.73 -1.63 5.11
N ASP A 133 11.75 -2.49 5.08
CA ASP A 133 11.81 -3.82 5.69
C ASP A 133 12.03 -4.92 4.67
N GLY A 134 12.22 -4.56 3.42
CA GLY A 134 12.50 -5.53 2.37
C GLY A 134 11.29 -6.08 1.65
N TYR A 135 10.10 -5.55 1.90
CA TYR A 135 8.91 -6.01 1.20
C TYR A 135 8.97 -5.54 -0.26
N TYR A 136 8.56 -6.42 -1.15
CA TYR A 136 8.60 -6.12 -2.58
C TYR A 136 7.34 -5.33 -2.95
N VAL A 137 7.53 -4.15 -3.50
CA VAL A 137 6.43 -3.24 -3.83
C VAL A 137 6.45 -2.99 -5.32
N THR A 138 5.33 -3.19 -5.99
CA THR A 138 5.19 -2.85 -7.40
C THR A 138 4.19 -1.70 -7.51
N ILE A 139 4.56 -0.67 -8.25
CA ILE A 139 3.67 0.44 -8.55
C ILE A 139 3.19 0.24 -9.98
N SER A 140 1.89 0.26 -10.17
CA SER A 140 1.28 0.06 -11.49
C SER A 140 0.40 1.24 -11.82
N SER A 141 0.32 1.59 -13.10
CA SER A 141 -0.62 2.60 -13.53
C SER A 141 -2.04 2.03 -13.41
N LEU A 142 -3.01 2.91 -13.14
CA LEU A 142 -4.38 2.45 -13.04
C LEU A 142 -4.98 2.19 -14.41
N ASN A 143 -4.60 2.98 -15.38
CA ASN A 143 -5.19 2.88 -16.71
C ASN A 143 -4.22 2.25 -17.68
N SER A 144 -4.76 1.60 -18.70
CA SER A 144 -3.92 1.01 -19.73
C SER A 144 -3.11 2.09 -20.40
N ALA A 145 -1.93 1.73 -20.81
CA ALA A 145 -1.03 2.68 -21.45
C ALA A 145 -1.53 3.11 -22.82
#